data_c8e6d630a317a0ee80becc50f93756b0
#
_entry.id   c8e6d630a317a0ee80becc50f93756b0
#
_cell.length_a   1.000
_cell.length_b   1.000
_cell.length_c   1.000
_cell.angle_alpha   90.00
_cell.angle_beta   90.00
_cell.angle_gamma   90.00
#
_symmetry.space_group_name_H-M   'P 1'
#
loop_
_entity.id
_entity.type
_entity.pdbx_description
1 polymer ?
#
loop_
_entity_poly.entity_id
_entity_poly.type
_entity_poly.pdbx_seq_one_letter_code
_entity_poly.pdbx_strand_id
1 'polypeptide(L)'
;MPTPHTDIDLALAAELGQQLRVDSVRSSTSAGSGHPTSSMSAADLMAVLVSRHLRYDWDAPDNPGNDHLIFSKGHASPLLYAIYKAVGVISDEELMTGYRRFGSRLEGHPTPVLPWVDVATGSLGQGLPDGVGVALAGKYLDEVPFRVWVLCGDSEMAEGSIWEALDKASYYKLANLIAIVDINRLGQRGPTEHGWDTETYRHRVTAFGGRAIVIDGHDVAAIDRALAQAGGLTGEQPTVILARTLKGHGFSEVEDRENWHGKPLPAEMAERAVTELGGERHLLVRGPVPGEAAPHRAANGLAEVKLPAYDRGQKVATRKAYGDALAALGARPLSLIHI
;
A
#
# COMPACT_ATOMS: atom_id res chain seq x y z
N MET A 1 -22.06 -11.89 -13.87
CA MET A 1 -21.46 -11.34 -12.64
C MET A 1 -22.36 -10.21 -12.14
N PRO A 2 -22.52 -9.98 -10.83
CA PRO A 2 -23.24 -8.82 -10.34
C PRO A 2 -22.55 -7.54 -10.79
N THR A 3 -23.32 -6.47 -10.99
CA THR A 3 -22.78 -5.16 -11.36
C THR A 3 -22.09 -4.52 -10.15
N PRO A 4 -20.87 -4.01 -10.28
CA PRO A 4 -20.17 -3.34 -9.18
C PRO A 4 -20.92 -2.07 -8.71
N HIS A 5 -20.88 -1.82 -7.40
CA HIS A 5 -21.31 -0.55 -6.82
C HIS A 5 -20.28 0.53 -7.15
N THR A 6 -20.74 1.67 -7.67
CA THR A 6 -19.90 2.83 -8.04
C THR A 6 -20.24 4.09 -7.26
N ASP A 7 -21.48 4.19 -6.75
CA ASP A 7 -21.90 5.27 -5.85
C ASP A 7 -21.87 4.72 -4.41
N ILE A 8 -20.80 5.03 -3.68
CA ILE A 8 -20.46 4.41 -2.41
C ILE A 8 -20.56 5.43 -1.31
N ASP A 9 -21.59 5.26 -0.47
CA ASP A 9 -21.71 5.99 0.79
C ASP A 9 -20.83 5.40 1.90
N LEU A 10 -20.81 6.06 3.06
CA LEU A 10 -20.02 5.61 4.19
C LEU A 10 -20.53 4.30 4.80
N ALA A 11 -21.83 4.02 4.68
CA ALA A 11 -22.40 2.78 5.18
C ALA A 11 -21.93 1.58 4.37
N LEU A 12 -21.92 1.70 3.04
CA LEU A 12 -21.39 0.67 2.15
C LEU A 12 -19.88 0.49 2.32
N ALA A 13 -19.13 1.59 2.56
CA ALA A 13 -17.70 1.51 2.86
C ALA A 13 -17.44 0.76 4.19
N ALA A 14 -18.27 0.96 5.21
CA ALA A 14 -18.18 0.21 6.47
C ALA A 14 -18.49 -1.29 6.26
N GLU A 15 -19.53 -1.62 5.49
CA GLU A 15 -19.84 -3.01 5.11
C GLU A 15 -18.70 -3.67 4.32
N LEU A 16 -18.04 -2.92 3.44
CA LEU A 16 -16.85 -3.39 2.75
C LEU A 16 -15.72 -3.69 3.75
N GLY A 17 -15.50 -2.86 4.76
CA GLY A 17 -14.52 -3.10 5.83
C GLY A 17 -14.76 -4.43 6.54
N GLN A 18 -16.03 -4.77 6.83
CA GLN A 18 -16.38 -6.06 7.41
C GLN A 18 -16.11 -7.22 6.44
N GLN A 19 -16.45 -7.07 5.15
CA GLN A 19 -16.12 -8.08 4.14
C GLN A 19 -14.62 -8.35 4.08
N LEU A 20 -13.80 -7.30 4.04
CA LEU A 20 -12.34 -7.42 3.96
C LEU A 20 -11.75 -8.16 5.18
N ARG A 21 -12.32 -7.95 6.39
CA ARG A 21 -11.95 -8.71 7.60
C ARG A 21 -12.30 -10.18 7.46
N VAL A 22 -13.55 -10.48 7.09
CA VAL A 22 -14.03 -11.84 6.90
C VAL A 22 -13.21 -12.59 5.88
N ASP A 23 -12.96 -12.00 4.72
CA ASP A 23 -12.18 -12.62 3.64
C ASP A 23 -10.71 -12.82 4.03
N SER A 24 -10.12 -11.91 4.82
CA SER A 24 -8.77 -12.07 5.37
C SER A 24 -8.68 -13.23 6.36
N VAL A 25 -9.69 -13.41 7.20
CA VAL A 25 -9.79 -14.56 8.13
C VAL A 25 -9.96 -15.86 7.34
N ARG A 26 -10.94 -15.92 6.42
CA ARG A 26 -11.25 -17.10 5.61
C ARG A 26 -10.04 -17.59 4.82
N SER A 27 -9.39 -16.70 4.06
CA SER A 27 -8.25 -17.03 3.23
C SER A 27 -7.04 -17.51 4.05
N SER A 28 -6.74 -16.83 5.17
CA SER A 28 -5.65 -17.23 6.07
C SER A 28 -5.91 -18.57 6.75
N THR A 29 -7.15 -18.84 7.16
CA THR A 29 -7.56 -20.11 7.77
C THR A 29 -7.50 -21.24 6.74
N SER A 30 -8.02 -21.04 5.53
CA SER A 30 -7.93 -21.99 4.43
C SER A 30 -6.49 -22.35 4.08
N ALA A 31 -5.60 -21.36 4.07
CA ALA A 31 -4.17 -21.58 3.82
C ALA A 31 -3.43 -22.24 4.98
N GLY A 32 -3.97 -22.21 6.20
CA GLY A 32 -3.27 -22.59 7.43
C GLY A 32 -2.07 -21.67 7.72
N SER A 33 -2.04 -20.46 7.15
CA SER A 33 -0.93 -19.52 7.23
C SER A 33 -1.41 -18.11 6.86
N GLY A 34 -0.79 -17.07 7.42
CA GLY A 34 -1.11 -15.67 7.10
C GLY A 34 -1.19 -14.79 8.33
N HIS A 35 -1.58 -13.53 8.11
CA HIS A 35 -1.60 -12.50 9.15
C HIS A 35 -3.00 -11.87 9.25
N PRO A 36 -4.05 -12.63 9.61
CA PRO A 36 -5.41 -12.11 9.63
C PRO A 36 -5.57 -10.91 10.58
N THR A 37 -4.99 -10.96 11.80
CA THR A 37 -5.14 -9.87 12.77
C THR A 37 -4.51 -8.54 12.31
N SER A 38 -3.40 -8.59 11.57
CA SER A 38 -2.79 -7.41 10.96
C SER A 38 -3.57 -6.89 9.74
N SER A 39 -4.35 -7.74 9.10
CA SER A 39 -5.28 -7.40 8.02
C SER A 39 -6.54 -6.74 8.57
N MET A 40 -7.09 -7.30 9.67
CA MET A 40 -8.31 -6.80 10.30
C MET A 40 -8.16 -5.38 10.83
N SER A 41 -6.98 -5.00 11.36
CA SER A 41 -6.74 -3.65 11.89
C SER A 41 -6.87 -2.56 10.82
N ALA A 42 -6.39 -2.81 9.60
CA ALA A 42 -6.36 -1.83 8.52
C ALA A 42 -7.57 -1.91 7.57
N ALA A 43 -8.54 -2.79 7.83
CA ALA A 43 -9.62 -3.07 6.90
C ALA A 43 -10.51 -1.85 6.62
N ASP A 44 -10.87 -1.04 7.63
CA ASP A 44 -11.69 0.17 7.43
C ASP A 44 -10.92 1.23 6.63
N LEU A 45 -9.63 1.41 6.94
CA LEU A 45 -8.75 2.34 6.21
C LEU A 45 -8.73 2.01 4.71
N MET A 46 -8.55 0.74 4.39
CA MET A 46 -8.48 0.29 3.01
C MET A 46 -9.84 0.24 2.32
N ALA A 47 -10.89 -0.09 3.04
CA ALA A 47 -12.25 -0.08 2.50
C ALA A 47 -12.64 1.32 2.02
N VAL A 48 -12.41 2.35 2.84
CA VAL A 48 -12.72 3.74 2.47
C VAL A 48 -11.79 4.21 1.35
N LEU A 49 -10.48 3.89 1.43
CA LEU A 49 -9.52 4.29 0.41
C LEU A 49 -9.92 3.76 -0.98
N VAL A 50 -10.07 2.44 -1.12
CA VAL A 50 -10.31 1.82 -2.43
C VAL A 50 -11.69 2.09 -2.98
N SER A 51 -12.68 2.33 -2.13
CA SER A 51 -14.04 2.57 -2.58
C SER A 51 -14.34 4.03 -2.92
N ARG A 52 -13.57 5.00 -2.35
CA ARG A 52 -13.94 6.41 -2.43
C ARG A 52 -12.82 7.36 -2.88
N HIS A 53 -11.55 6.99 -2.70
CA HIS A 53 -10.42 7.91 -2.88
C HIS A 53 -9.34 7.45 -3.85
N LEU A 54 -9.07 6.13 -3.92
CA LEU A 54 -8.11 5.56 -4.86
C LEU A 54 -8.68 5.63 -6.27
N ARG A 55 -8.08 6.44 -7.12
CA ARG A 55 -8.45 6.53 -8.55
C ARG A 55 -7.72 5.43 -9.31
N TYR A 56 -8.40 4.37 -9.61
CA TYR A 56 -7.77 3.20 -10.22
C TYR A 56 -8.71 2.48 -11.20
N ASP A 57 -8.25 2.27 -12.42
CA ASP A 57 -8.92 1.43 -13.40
C ASP A 57 -8.43 -0.02 -13.25
N TRP A 58 -9.23 -0.84 -12.57
CA TRP A 58 -8.87 -2.22 -12.28
C TRP A 58 -8.83 -3.13 -13.50
N ASP A 59 -9.43 -2.72 -14.61
CA ASP A 59 -9.42 -3.43 -15.88
C ASP A 59 -8.25 -2.99 -16.80
N ALA A 60 -7.61 -1.86 -16.47
CA ALA A 60 -6.44 -1.32 -17.14
C ALA A 60 -5.32 -0.97 -16.13
N PRO A 61 -4.67 -1.98 -15.54
CA PRO A 61 -3.61 -1.74 -14.54
C PRO A 61 -2.43 -0.90 -15.07
N ASP A 62 -2.19 -0.94 -16.39
CA ASP A 62 -1.14 -0.16 -17.06
C ASP A 62 -1.55 1.29 -17.39
N ASN A 63 -2.75 1.73 -16.98
CA ASN A 63 -3.18 3.10 -17.23
C ASN A 63 -2.27 4.07 -16.44
N PRO A 64 -1.51 4.97 -17.11
CA PRO A 64 -0.57 5.86 -16.44
C PRO A 64 -1.22 6.87 -15.49
N GLY A 65 -2.53 7.05 -15.58
CA GLY A 65 -3.30 7.91 -14.67
C GLY A 65 -3.73 7.23 -13.38
N ASN A 66 -3.52 5.91 -13.24
CA ASN A 66 -3.85 5.19 -12.02
C ASN A 66 -3.06 5.74 -10.83
N ASP A 67 -3.71 5.90 -9.69
CA ASP A 67 -3.02 6.06 -8.42
C ASP A 67 -2.27 4.76 -8.07
N HIS A 68 -1.21 4.84 -7.28
CA HIS A 68 -0.44 3.69 -6.84
C HIS A 68 -0.81 3.32 -5.41
N LEU A 69 -0.93 2.02 -5.11
CA LEU A 69 -1.22 1.50 -3.77
C LEU A 69 -0.16 0.49 -3.35
N ILE A 70 0.69 0.88 -2.41
CA ILE A 70 1.79 0.06 -1.91
C ILE A 70 1.46 -0.43 -0.49
N PHE A 71 1.42 -1.74 -0.31
CA PHE A 71 1.32 -2.37 1.00
C PHE A 71 2.71 -2.55 1.59
N SER A 72 3.27 -1.52 2.25
CA SER A 72 4.58 -1.60 2.90
C SER A 72 4.57 -2.65 4.01
N LYS A 73 3.49 -2.74 4.80
CA LYS A 73 3.22 -3.89 5.67
C LYS A 73 2.76 -5.10 4.84
N GLY A 74 3.65 -5.63 3.98
CA GLY A 74 3.34 -6.68 3.00
C GLY A 74 2.77 -7.97 3.60
N HIS A 75 3.01 -8.22 4.88
CA HIS A 75 2.40 -9.34 5.60
C HIS A 75 0.87 -9.23 5.72
N ALA A 76 0.27 -8.04 5.54
CA ALA A 76 -1.19 -7.86 5.43
C ALA A 76 -1.72 -8.25 4.04
N SER A 77 -1.03 -9.12 3.31
CA SER A 77 -1.44 -9.66 2.00
C SER A 77 -2.86 -10.25 1.97
N PRO A 78 -3.41 -10.87 3.06
CA PRO A 78 -4.80 -11.30 3.06
C PRO A 78 -5.77 -10.14 2.81
N LEU A 79 -5.50 -8.95 3.38
CA LEU A 79 -6.31 -7.75 3.15
C LEU A 79 -6.19 -7.27 1.71
N LEU A 80 -4.98 -7.24 1.14
CA LEU A 80 -4.78 -6.82 -0.24
C LEU A 80 -5.53 -7.72 -1.22
N TYR A 81 -5.45 -9.03 -1.02
CA TYR A 81 -6.16 -9.96 -1.90
C TYR A 81 -7.68 -9.98 -1.67
N ALA A 82 -8.14 -9.69 -0.45
CA ALA A 82 -9.55 -9.44 -0.18
C ALA A 82 -10.05 -8.19 -0.93
N ILE A 83 -9.23 -7.14 -1.05
CA ILE A 83 -9.51 -5.97 -1.88
C ILE A 83 -9.64 -6.40 -3.35
N TYR A 84 -8.70 -7.18 -3.87
CA TYR A 84 -8.75 -7.65 -5.27
C TYR A 84 -10.00 -8.49 -5.57
N LYS A 85 -10.47 -9.28 -4.60
CA LYS A 85 -11.78 -9.93 -4.69
C LYS A 85 -12.92 -8.90 -4.71
N ALA A 86 -12.91 -7.94 -3.80
CA ALA A 86 -13.97 -6.95 -3.68
C ALA A 86 -14.10 -6.03 -4.91
N VAL A 87 -12.99 -5.76 -5.61
CA VAL A 87 -13.00 -5.01 -6.88
C VAL A 87 -13.24 -5.91 -8.10
N GLY A 88 -13.31 -7.24 -7.90
CA GLY A 88 -13.71 -8.22 -8.92
C GLY A 88 -12.61 -8.65 -9.88
N VAL A 89 -11.32 -8.46 -9.52
CA VAL A 89 -10.18 -8.89 -10.37
C VAL A 89 -9.64 -10.29 -10.02
N ILE A 90 -10.04 -10.83 -8.85
CA ILE A 90 -9.90 -12.25 -8.51
C ILE A 90 -11.23 -12.80 -8.01
N SER A 91 -11.43 -14.11 -8.10
CA SER A 91 -12.64 -14.76 -7.59
C SER A 91 -12.51 -15.13 -6.11
N ASP A 92 -13.65 -15.41 -5.45
CA ASP A 92 -13.64 -15.98 -4.10
C ASP A 92 -12.96 -17.34 -4.06
N GLU A 93 -13.19 -18.18 -5.08
CA GLU A 93 -12.52 -19.47 -5.21
C GLU A 93 -11.00 -19.33 -5.31
N GLU A 94 -10.50 -18.39 -6.15
CA GLU A 94 -9.07 -18.13 -6.26
C GLU A 94 -8.49 -17.66 -4.93
N LEU A 95 -9.19 -16.75 -4.23
CA LEU A 95 -8.73 -16.26 -2.93
C LEU A 95 -8.63 -17.40 -1.89
N MET A 96 -9.65 -18.27 -1.82
CA MET A 96 -9.72 -19.35 -0.82
C MET A 96 -8.77 -20.51 -1.13
N THR A 97 -8.55 -20.84 -2.40
CA THR A 97 -7.74 -22.00 -2.80
C THR A 97 -6.32 -21.63 -3.20
N GLY A 98 -6.07 -20.36 -3.59
CA GLY A 98 -4.79 -19.89 -4.11
C GLY A 98 -3.89 -19.22 -3.06
N TYR A 99 -4.44 -18.60 -2.03
CA TYR A 99 -3.61 -17.86 -1.08
C TYR A 99 -2.54 -18.75 -0.42
N ARG A 100 -1.27 -18.34 -0.53
CA ARG A 100 -0.08 -19.05 0.00
C ARG A 100 0.03 -20.51 -0.47
N ARG A 101 -0.48 -20.85 -1.64
CA ARG A 101 -0.30 -22.18 -2.24
C ARG A 101 0.86 -22.17 -3.23
N PHE A 102 1.63 -23.26 -3.26
CA PHE A 102 2.74 -23.40 -4.20
C PHE A 102 2.24 -23.26 -5.65
N GLY A 103 2.91 -22.42 -6.44
CA GLY A 103 2.56 -22.16 -7.82
C GLY A 103 1.40 -21.17 -8.03
N SER A 104 0.79 -20.65 -6.95
CA SER A 104 -0.22 -19.60 -7.03
C SER A 104 0.43 -18.21 -7.09
N ARG A 105 -0.24 -17.27 -7.80
CA ARG A 105 0.15 -15.86 -7.81
C ARG A 105 -0.23 -15.09 -6.53
N LEU A 106 -1.07 -15.68 -5.66
CA LEU A 106 -1.45 -15.09 -4.39
C LEU A 106 -0.44 -15.47 -3.30
N GLU A 107 0.75 -14.93 -3.42
CA GLU A 107 1.88 -15.22 -2.54
C GLU A 107 1.67 -14.70 -1.11
N GLY A 108 2.53 -15.13 -0.19
CA GLY A 108 2.45 -14.71 1.23
C GLY A 108 2.72 -13.22 1.46
N HIS A 109 3.41 -12.59 0.53
CA HIS A 109 3.64 -11.15 0.43
C HIS A 109 3.41 -10.73 -1.02
N PRO A 110 2.92 -9.51 -1.28
CA PRO A 110 2.61 -9.10 -2.64
C PRO A 110 3.86 -8.95 -3.50
N THR A 111 3.76 -9.40 -4.75
CA THR A 111 4.81 -9.26 -5.77
C THR A 111 4.21 -8.83 -7.09
N PRO A 112 5.00 -8.21 -8.00
CA PRO A 112 4.55 -7.78 -9.33
C PRO A 112 4.15 -8.92 -10.30
N VAL A 113 4.06 -10.15 -9.83
CA VAL A 113 3.38 -11.23 -10.57
C VAL A 113 1.88 -10.92 -10.75
N LEU A 114 1.33 -10.10 -9.87
CA LEU A 114 0.02 -9.51 -10.00
C LEU A 114 0.14 -8.12 -10.64
N PRO A 115 -0.60 -7.83 -11.72
CA PRO A 115 -0.44 -6.57 -12.46
C PRO A 115 -0.88 -5.32 -11.67
N TRP A 116 -1.54 -5.49 -10.53
CA TRP A 116 -1.98 -4.43 -9.64
C TRP A 116 -0.99 -4.17 -8.48
N VAL A 117 0.17 -4.80 -8.49
CA VAL A 117 1.22 -4.66 -7.47
C VAL A 117 2.44 -4.01 -8.11
N ASP A 118 2.74 -2.78 -7.70
CA ASP A 118 3.86 -2.01 -8.26
C ASP A 118 5.23 -2.57 -7.83
N VAL A 119 5.36 -2.92 -6.56
CA VAL A 119 6.64 -3.33 -5.94
C VAL A 119 6.45 -4.53 -5.02
N ALA A 120 7.43 -5.40 -4.96
CA ALA A 120 7.46 -6.49 -3.99
C ALA A 120 7.72 -5.92 -2.60
N THR A 121 6.91 -6.33 -1.62
CA THR A 121 7.06 -5.92 -0.22
C THR A 121 7.09 -7.12 0.72
N GLY A 122 7.42 -6.87 2.00
CA GLY A 122 7.55 -7.93 3.01
C GLY A 122 8.74 -7.69 3.93
N SER A 123 9.82 -7.11 3.42
CA SER A 123 10.89 -6.53 4.23
C SER A 123 10.41 -5.16 4.72
N LEU A 124 10.21 -5.04 6.03
CA LEU A 124 9.67 -3.81 6.63
C LEU A 124 10.57 -2.60 6.36
N GLY A 125 9.97 -1.45 6.18
CA GLY A 125 10.65 -0.20 5.91
C GLY A 125 11.02 0.03 4.44
N GLN A 126 10.65 -0.85 3.51
CA GLN A 126 10.98 -0.70 2.09
C GLN A 126 9.86 -0.05 1.25
N GLY A 127 8.59 -0.34 1.54
CA GLY A 127 7.50 0.15 0.70
C GLY A 127 7.35 1.67 0.68
N LEU A 128 7.66 2.38 1.77
CA LEU A 128 7.61 3.85 1.77
C LEU A 128 8.75 4.46 0.93
N PRO A 129 10.01 4.04 1.03
CA PRO A 129 11.06 4.45 0.09
C PRO A 129 10.72 4.18 -1.38
N ASP A 130 10.15 3.01 -1.70
CA ASP A 130 9.68 2.70 -3.05
C ASP A 130 8.59 3.69 -3.50
N GLY A 131 7.63 3.98 -2.60
CA GLY A 131 6.60 4.99 -2.83
C GLY A 131 7.16 6.39 -3.08
N VAL A 132 8.25 6.77 -2.41
CA VAL A 132 8.98 8.02 -2.68
C VAL A 132 9.54 8.02 -4.10
N GLY A 133 10.13 6.91 -4.54
CA GLY A 133 10.65 6.77 -5.90
C GLY A 133 9.55 6.94 -6.95
N VAL A 134 8.41 6.25 -6.76
CA VAL A 134 7.25 6.33 -7.66
C VAL A 134 6.68 7.75 -7.67
N ALA A 135 6.47 8.37 -6.51
CA ALA A 135 5.94 9.74 -6.42
C ALA A 135 6.88 10.77 -7.05
N LEU A 136 8.20 10.59 -6.89
CA LEU A 136 9.22 11.43 -7.50
C LEU A 136 9.16 11.34 -9.03
N ALA A 137 9.07 10.11 -9.56
CA ALA A 137 9.01 9.87 -10.98
C ALA A 137 7.74 10.49 -11.59
N GLY A 138 6.57 10.25 -11.00
CA GLY A 138 5.31 10.85 -11.47
C GLY A 138 5.35 12.37 -11.48
N LYS A 139 5.96 12.98 -10.46
CA LYS A 139 6.02 14.45 -10.36
C LYS A 139 7.02 15.09 -11.31
N TYR A 140 8.22 14.51 -11.48
CA TYR A 140 9.34 15.17 -12.14
C TYR A 140 9.76 14.56 -13.47
N LEU A 141 9.40 13.29 -13.74
CA LEU A 141 9.77 12.61 -14.99
C LEU A 141 8.57 12.45 -15.91
N ASP A 142 7.48 11.89 -15.40
CA ASP A 142 6.31 11.57 -16.21
C ASP A 142 5.31 12.74 -16.27
N GLU A 143 5.36 13.63 -15.29
CA GLU A 143 4.44 14.78 -15.13
C GLU A 143 2.96 14.36 -15.11
N VAL A 144 2.68 13.19 -14.50
CA VAL A 144 1.33 12.63 -14.38
C VAL A 144 0.79 12.87 -12.97
N PRO A 145 -0.43 13.39 -12.80
CA PRO A 145 -0.96 13.80 -11.51
C PRO A 145 -1.57 12.64 -10.70
N PHE A 146 -0.91 11.48 -10.66
CA PHE A 146 -1.30 10.38 -9.79
C PHE A 146 -0.84 10.58 -8.34
N ARG A 147 -1.46 9.87 -7.45
CA ARG A 147 -1.10 9.81 -6.03
C ARG A 147 -0.49 8.47 -5.71
N VAL A 148 0.40 8.46 -4.72
CA VAL A 148 1.00 7.24 -4.19
C VAL A 148 0.53 7.06 -2.75
N TRP A 149 -0.23 6.01 -2.51
CA TRP A 149 -0.76 5.63 -1.22
C TRP A 149 0.05 4.47 -0.66
N VAL A 150 0.60 4.62 0.53
CA VAL A 150 1.47 3.60 1.15
C VAL A 150 0.91 3.20 2.50
N LEU A 151 0.52 1.93 2.66
CA LEU A 151 0.08 1.38 3.94
C LEU A 151 1.27 0.85 4.73
N CYS A 152 1.63 1.53 5.81
CA CYS A 152 2.69 1.16 6.75
C CYS A 152 2.12 0.58 8.05
N GLY A 153 2.93 -0.18 8.78
CA GLY A 153 2.64 -0.60 10.15
C GLY A 153 3.40 0.23 11.18
N ASP A 154 2.91 0.26 12.42
CA ASP A 154 3.57 0.96 13.53
C ASP A 154 4.92 0.32 13.93
N SER A 155 5.04 -1.02 13.92
CA SER A 155 6.32 -1.70 14.12
C SER A 155 7.34 -1.35 13.05
N GLU A 156 6.87 -1.12 11.83
CA GLU A 156 7.67 -0.73 10.68
C GLU A 156 8.29 0.66 10.84
N MET A 157 7.68 1.52 11.65
CA MET A 157 8.22 2.85 11.96
C MET A 157 9.54 2.81 12.77
N ALA A 158 9.96 1.63 13.24
CA ALA A 158 11.29 1.43 13.85
C ALA A 158 12.41 1.34 12.80
N GLU A 159 12.07 1.12 11.51
CA GLU A 159 13.05 1.04 10.44
C GLU A 159 13.56 2.46 10.05
N GLY A 160 14.88 2.63 10.00
CA GLY A 160 15.51 3.91 9.66
C GLY A 160 15.11 4.42 8.27
N SER A 161 14.93 3.52 7.31
CA SER A 161 14.51 3.81 5.94
C SER A 161 13.17 4.56 5.83
N ILE A 162 12.24 4.35 6.76
CA ILE A 162 10.99 5.11 6.83
C ILE A 162 11.26 6.61 7.03
N TRP A 163 12.17 6.94 7.95
CA TRP A 163 12.50 8.33 8.26
C TRP A 163 13.34 8.98 7.17
N GLU A 164 14.26 8.22 6.56
CA GLU A 164 15.01 8.66 5.38
C GLU A 164 14.06 8.94 4.19
N ALA A 165 13.05 8.09 3.99
CA ALA A 165 12.04 8.29 2.96
C ALA A 165 11.23 9.58 3.20
N LEU A 166 10.80 9.85 4.44
CA LEU A 166 10.08 11.08 4.79
C LEU A 166 10.95 12.33 4.59
N ASP A 167 12.24 12.28 4.97
CA ASP A 167 13.18 13.36 4.70
C ASP A 167 13.27 13.67 3.20
N LYS A 168 13.43 12.64 2.37
CA LYS A 168 13.51 12.81 0.92
C LYS A 168 12.18 13.27 0.31
N ALA A 169 11.06 12.69 0.76
CA ALA A 169 9.74 13.12 0.31
C ALA A 169 9.48 14.61 0.60
N SER A 170 9.91 15.08 1.77
CA SER A 170 9.84 16.48 2.16
C SER A 170 10.78 17.35 1.31
N TYR A 171 12.06 16.96 1.18
CA TYR A 171 13.05 17.67 0.38
C TYR A 171 12.61 17.87 -1.08
N TYR A 172 12.05 16.80 -1.69
CA TYR A 172 11.52 16.84 -3.06
C TYR A 172 10.06 17.33 -3.15
N LYS A 173 9.48 17.77 -2.02
CA LYS A 173 8.13 18.35 -1.98
C LYS A 173 7.06 17.44 -2.59
N LEU A 174 7.08 16.16 -2.23
CA LEU A 174 6.18 15.14 -2.80
C LEU A 174 4.80 15.17 -2.14
N ALA A 175 3.99 16.19 -2.46
CA ALA A 175 2.62 16.29 -1.98
C ALA A 175 1.70 15.18 -2.53
N ASN A 176 2.12 14.48 -3.56
CA ASN A 176 1.43 13.32 -4.12
C ASN A 176 1.74 12.00 -3.39
N LEU A 177 2.60 12.00 -2.36
CA LEU A 177 2.87 10.86 -1.50
C LEU A 177 2.04 10.94 -0.23
N ILE A 178 1.23 9.91 0.04
CA ILE A 178 0.41 9.78 1.24
C ILE A 178 0.74 8.44 1.91
N ALA A 179 1.32 8.49 3.10
CA ALA A 179 1.49 7.31 3.94
C ALA A 179 0.31 7.18 4.91
N ILE A 180 -0.15 5.96 5.13
CA ILE A 180 -1.17 5.61 6.13
C ILE A 180 -0.49 4.66 7.11
N VAL A 181 -0.33 5.06 8.36
CA VAL A 181 0.29 4.24 9.40
C VAL A 181 -0.81 3.61 10.25
N ASP A 182 -0.91 2.29 10.16
CA ASP A 182 -1.80 1.47 10.99
C ASP A 182 -1.19 1.29 12.38
N ILE A 183 -1.56 2.16 13.33
CA ILE A 183 -1.03 2.18 14.70
C ILE A 183 -1.90 1.29 15.58
N ASN A 184 -1.68 -0.02 15.48
CA ASN A 184 -2.41 -1.03 16.25
C ASN A 184 -1.69 -1.47 17.54
N ARG A 185 -0.57 -0.87 17.88
CA ARG A 185 0.29 -1.04 19.05
C ARG A 185 0.97 -2.39 19.25
N LEU A 186 0.67 -3.41 18.44
CA LEU A 186 1.16 -4.77 18.66
C LEU A 186 2.08 -5.25 17.52
N GLY A 187 3.34 -5.49 17.84
CA GLY A 187 4.33 -6.10 16.96
C GLY A 187 4.27 -7.63 16.94
N GLN A 188 5.39 -8.26 16.59
CA GLN A 188 5.52 -9.73 16.56
C GLN A 188 5.57 -10.34 17.97
N ARG A 189 6.16 -9.65 18.94
CA ARG A 189 6.48 -10.18 20.27
C ARG A 189 5.92 -9.31 21.41
N GLY A 190 4.90 -8.53 21.16
CA GLY A 190 4.33 -7.65 22.15
C GLY A 190 4.13 -6.23 21.65
N PRO A 191 3.98 -5.26 22.56
CA PRO A 191 3.74 -3.87 22.22
C PRO A 191 4.88 -3.26 21.37
N THR A 192 4.51 -2.34 20.47
CA THR A 192 5.46 -1.50 19.75
C THR A 192 6.05 -0.44 20.67
N GLU A 193 7.19 0.16 20.30
CA GLU A 193 7.93 1.13 21.12
C GLU A 193 7.07 2.28 21.66
N HIS A 194 6.17 2.79 20.83
CA HIS A 194 5.32 3.94 21.17
C HIS A 194 3.85 3.59 21.38
N GLY A 195 3.46 2.34 21.17
CA GLY A 195 2.05 1.92 21.33
C GLY A 195 1.09 2.85 20.59
N TRP A 196 0.11 3.40 21.32
CA TRP A 196 -0.85 4.38 20.79
C TRP A 196 -0.45 5.85 21.04
N ASP A 197 0.80 6.13 21.34
CA ASP A 197 1.29 7.53 21.48
C ASP A 197 1.43 8.18 20.08
N THR A 198 0.30 8.55 19.53
CA THR A 198 0.22 9.23 18.23
C THR A 198 0.93 10.59 18.24
N GLU A 199 1.11 11.23 19.40
CA GLU A 199 1.81 12.51 19.49
C GLU A 199 3.30 12.35 19.23
N THR A 200 3.93 11.30 19.74
CA THR A 200 5.33 11.01 19.40
C THR A 200 5.51 10.77 17.90
N TYR A 201 4.62 9.99 17.27
CA TYR A 201 4.64 9.81 15.81
C TYR A 201 4.44 11.14 15.09
N ARG A 202 3.47 11.96 15.51
CA ARG A 202 3.18 13.26 14.90
C ARG A 202 4.40 14.20 14.97
N HIS A 203 5.06 14.28 16.12
CA HIS A 203 6.26 15.10 16.29
C HIS A 203 7.40 14.62 15.37
N ARG A 204 7.64 13.31 15.28
CA ARG A 204 8.65 12.74 14.39
C ARG A 204 8.34 13.06 12.93
N VAL A 205 7.13 12.79 12.45
CA VAL A 205 6.70 13.11 11.08
C VAL A 205 6.91 14.59 10.77
N THR A 206 6.52 15.48 11.67
CA THR A 206 6.67 16.93 11.51
C THR A 206 8.14 17.35 11.47
N ALA A 207 8.99 16.74 12.32
CA ALA A 207 10.42 17.01 12.33
C ALA A 207 11.12 16.63 11.02
N PHE A 208 10.62 15.59 10.32
CA PHE A 208 11.07 15.21 8.99
C PHE A 208 10.35 15.96 7.85
N GLY A 209 9.59 17.02 8.18
CA GLY A 209 8.96 17.92 7.22
C GLY A 209 7.64 17.43 6.62
N GLY A 210 7.11 16.30 7.09
CA GLY A 210 5.82 15.77 6.68
C GLY A 210 4.65 16.44 7.41
N ARG A 211 3.47 16.39 6.82
CA ARG A 211 2.20 16.75 7.45
C ARG A 211 1.60 15.51 8.11
N ALA A 212 1.30 15.57 9.39
CA ALA A 212 0.62 14.49 10.12
C ALA A 212 -0.87 14.79 10.30
N ILE A 213 -1.72 13.80 10.07
CA ILE A 213 -3.16 13.80 10.36
C ILE A 213 -3.43 12.63 11.30
N VAL A 214 -3.89 12.90 12.52
CA VAL A 214 -4.20 11.86 13.51
C VAL A 214 -5.69 11.56 13.48
N ILE A 215 -6.06 10.27 13.40
CA ILE A 215 -7.45 9.82 13.36
C ILE A 215 -7.68 8.57 14.21
N ASP A 216 -8.94 8.32 14.56
CA ASP A 216 -9.42 7.00 14.87
C ASP A 216 -9.53 6.20 13.57
N GLY A 217 -8.76 5.10 13.47
CA GLY A 217 -8.70 4.27 12.26
C GLY A 217 -9.87 3.30 12.10
N HIS A 218 -10.88 3.39 12.97
CA HIS A 218 -12.15 2.65 12.89
C HIS A 218 -13.36 3.58 12.72
N ASP A 219 -13.19 4.91 12.82
CA ASP A 219 -14.21 5.88 12.43
C ASP A 219 -14.18 6.13 10.92
N VAL A 220 -15.07 5.46 10.20
CA VAL A 220 -15.18 5.53 8.72
C VAL A 220 -15.33 6.98 8.24
N ALA A 221 -16.03 7.84 8.98
CA ALA A 221 -16.19 9.24 8.62
C ALA A 221 -14.91 10.06 8.85
N ALA A 222 -14.15 9.75 9.92
CA ALA A 222 -12.86 10.38 10.14
C ALA A 222 -11.83 9.95 9.09
N ILE A 223 -11.84 8.66 8.71
CA ILE A 223 -11.00 8.12 7.62
C ILE A 223 -11.31 8.84 6.31
N ASP A 224 -12.58 8.94 5.93
CA ASP A 224 -13.01 9.60 4.70
C ASP A 224 -12.55 11.05 4.63
N ARG A 225 -12.74 11.81 5.72
CA ARG A 225 -12.26 13.20 5.81
C ARG A 225 -10.75 13.31 5.68
N ALA A 226 -10.01 12.42 6.34
CA ALA A 226 -8.54 12.44 6.31
C ALA A 226 -7.99 12.10 4.91
N LEU A 227 -8.57 11.08 4.25
CA LEU A 227 -8.20 10.70 2.89
C LEU A 227 -8.55 11.79 1.87
N ALA A 228 -9.75 12.40 1.99
CA ALA A 228 -10.15 13.53 1.15
C ALA A 228 -9.19 14.72 1.34
N GLN A 229 -8.84 15.05 2.58
CA GLN A 229 -7.89 16.12 2.88
C GLN A 229 -6.51 15.79 2.28
N ALA A 230 -5.98 14.59 2.51
CA ALA A 230 -4.67 14.18 2.00
C ALA A 230 -4.63 14.18 0.47
N GLY A 231 -5.66 13.63 -0.16
CA GLY A 231 -5.76 13.52 -1.62
C GLY A 231 -6.04 14.84 -2.34
N GLY A 232 -6.62 15.84 -1.67
CA GLY A 232 -6.92 17.15 -2.24
C GLY A 232 -5.79 18.19 -2.14
N LEU A 233 -4.65 17.81 -1.57
CA LEU A 233 -3.58 18.74 -1.28
C LEU A 233 -2.79 19.16 -2.53
N THR A 234 -2.74 20.47 -2.75
CA THR A 234 -1.86 21.13 -3.73
C THR A 234 -0.56 21.65 -3.07
N GLY A 235 -0.25 21.16 -1.87
CA GLY A 235 0.89 21.61 -1.06
C GLY A 235 2.25 21.07 -1.54
N GLU A 236 3.26 21.31 -0.72
CA GLU A 236 4.66 20.88 -0.98
C GLU A 236 5.13 19.78 -0.02
N GLN A 237 4.28 19.30 0.89
CA GLN A 237 4.66 18.33 1.91
C GLN A 237 4.01 16.98 1.67
N PRO A 238 4.73 15.86 1.90
CA PRO A 238 4.10 14.55 1.98
C PRO A 238 3.14 14.52 3.17
N THR A 239 2.08 13.71 3.07
CA THR A 239 1.11 13.56 4.15
C THR A 239 1.23 12.19 4.80
N VAL A 240 1.18 12.13 6.12
CA VAL A 240 1.16 10.89 6.91
C VAL A 240 -0.12 10.87 7.74
N ILE A 241 -1.01 9.93 7.46
CA ILE A 241 -2.21 9.68 8.26
C ILE A 241 -1.82 8.69 9.36
N LEU A 242 -1.89 9.13 10.59
CA LEU A 242 -1.59 8.34 11.80
C LEU A 242 -2.92 7.79 12.33
N ALA A 243 -3.24 6.57 11.94
CA ALA A 243 -4.52 5.94 12.27
C ALA A 243 -4.38 5.03 13.49
N ARG A 244 -4.98 5.42 14.61
CA ARG A 244 -5.08 4.56 15.79
C ARG A 244 -6.09 3.45 15.52
N THR A 245 -5.64 2.20 15.62
CA THR A 245 -6.45 1.00 15.35
C THR A 245 -6.31 -0.05 16.44
N LEU A 246 -7.03 -1.15 16.30
CA LEU A 246 -6.97 -2.34 17.14
C LEU A 246 -6.54 -3.54 16.30
N LYS A 247 -5.49 -4.22 16.69
CA LYS A 247 -5.07 -5.46 16.02
C LYS A 247 -6.13 -6.54 16.20
N GLY A 248 -6.57 -7.17 15.11
CA GLY A 248 -7.65 -8.16 15.16
C GLY A 248 -9.05 -7.57 15.40
N HIS A 249 -9.25 -6.28 15.07
CA HIS A 249 -10.49 -5.55 15.29
C HIS A 249 -11.74 -6.28 14.78
N GLY A 250 -12.77 -6.31 15.62
CA GLY A 250 -14.08 -6.89 15.33
C GLY A 250 -14.22 -8.37 15.68
N PHE A 251 -13.20 -9.00 16.25
CA PHE A 251 -13.31 -10.35 16.81
C PHE A 251 -12.77 -10.40 18.25
N SER A 252 -13.67 -10.54 19.21
CA SER A 252 -13.43 -10.40 20.65
C SER A 252 -12.36 -11.34 21.22
N GLU A 253 -12.17 -12.52 20.62
CA GLU A 253 -11.18 -13.50 21.07
C GLU A 253 -9.72 -13.12 20.75
N VAL A 254 -9.49 -12.24 19.75
CA VAL A 254 -8.14 -11.84 19.31
C VAL A 254 -7.92 -10.34 19.28
N GLU A 255 -8.98 -9.54 19.40
CA GLU A 255 -8.90 -8.09 19.38
C GLU A 255 -7.98 -7.58 20.48
N ASP A 256 -7.00 -6.77 20.08
CA ASP A 256 -5.99 -6.16 20.95
C ASP A 256 -5.22 -7.16 21.83
N ARG A 257 -5.05 -8.40 21.36
CA ARG A 257 -4.34 -9.44 22.10
C ARG A 257 -2.99 -9.77 21.47
N GLU A 258 -2.00 -9.96 22.34
CA GLU A 258 -0.68 -10.42 21.97
C GLU A 258 -0.67 -11.86 21.42
N ASN A 259 0.43 -12.26 20.81
CA ASN A 259 0.68 -13.62 20.31
C ASN A 259 -0.19 -14.07 19.12
N TRP A 260 -0.91 -13.16 18.47
CA TRP A 260 -1.69 -13.44 17.26
C TRP A 260 -1.04 -12.93 15.95
N HIS A 261 0.16 -12.36 16.03
CA HIS A 261 0.88 -11.95 14.83
C HIS A 261 1.33 -13.17 14.01
N GLY A 262 0.96 -13.21 12.74
CA GLY A 262 1.35 -14.30 11.82
C GLY A 262 0.70 -15.65 12.08
N LYS A 263 -0.37 -15.68 12.87
CA LYS A 263 -1.12 -16.91 13.17
C LYS A 263 -2.50 -16.86 12.51
N PRO A 264 -2.82 -17.82 11.63
CA PRO A 264 -4.19 -18.02 11.14
C PRO A 264 -5.08 -18.50 12.29
N LEU A 265 -6.37 -18.20 12.21
CA LEU A 265 -7.33 -18.72 13.17
C LEU A 265 -7.58 -20.21 12.89
N PRO A 266 -7.67 -21.06 13.92
CA PRO A 266 -8.19 -22.44 13.76
C PRO A 266 -9.62 -22.40 13.16
N ALA A 267 -10.04 -23.44 12.44
CA ALA A 267 -11.29 -23.46 11.70
C ALA A 267 -12.51 -23.06 12.55
N GLU A 268 -12.71 -23.68 13.72
CA GLU A 268 -13.82 -23.35 14.62
C GLU A 268 -13.77 -21.91 15.15
N MET A 269 -12.57 -21.37 15.38
CA MET A 269 -12.41 -19.97 15.79
C MET A 269 -12.71 -19.02 14.62
N ALA A 270 -12.32 -19.38 13.39
CA ALA A 270 -12.66 -18.61 12.21
C ALA A 270 -14.16 -18.55 11.94
N GLU A 271 -14.89 -19.65 12.16
CA GLU A 271 -16.35 -19.67 12.05
C GLU A 271 -17.00 -18.69 13.06
N ARG A 272 -16.51 -18.67 14.31
CA ARG A 272 -16.99 -17.69 15.30
C ARG A 272 -16.64 -16.26 14.90
N ALA A 273 -15.41 -16.03 14.39
CA ALA A 273 -14.99 -14.72 13.91
C ALA A 273 -15.88 -14.24 12.76
N VAL A 274 -16.15 -15.08 11.77
CA VAL A 274 -17.03 -14.77 10.64
C VAL A 274 -18.44 -14.42 11.15
N THR A 275 -18.95 -15.17 12.12
CA THR A 275 -20.27 -14.92 12.74
C THR A 275 -20.29 -13.57 13.47
N GLU A 276 -19.29 -13.28 14.30
CA GLU A 276 -19.20 -12.03 15.07
C GLU A 276 -19.03 -10.81 14.16
N LEU A 277 -18.29 -10.96 13.04
CA LEU A 277 -18.14 -9.96 11.99
C LEU A 277 -19.38 -9.78 11.10
N GLY A 278 -20.48 -10.50 11.38
CA GLY A 278 -21.78 -10.37 10.70
C GLY A 278 -21.91 -11.22 9.42
N GLY A 279 -21.10 -12.26 9.27
CA GLY A 279 -21.20 -13.23 8.18
C GLY A 279 -20.45 -12.85 6.91
N GLU A 280 -20.48 -13.76 5.94
CA GLU A 280 -19.89 -13.55 4.64
C GLU A 280 -20.66 -12.53 3.81
N ARG A 281 -19.95 -11.73 3.04
CA ARG A 281 -20.49 -10.74 2.10
C ARG A 281 -19.81 -10.91 0.74
N HIS A 282 -20.51 -10.53 -0.32
CA HIS A 282 -20.02 -10.62 -1.69
C HIS A 282 -20.22 -9.28 -2.43
N LEU A 283 -19.89 -8.18 -1.74
CA LEU A 283 -19.92 -6.86 -2.33
C LEU A 283 -18.87 -6.77 -3.44
N LEU A 284 -19.28 -6.26 -4.58
CA LEU A 284 -18.39 -5.81 -5.63
C LEU A 284 -18.42 -4.28 -5.65
N VAL A 285 -17.25 -3.66 -5.47
CA VAL A 285 -17.12 -2.22 -5.30
C VAL A 285 -16.04 -1.72 -6.24
N ARG A 286 -16.35 -0.70 -7.03
CA ARG A 286 -15.40 -0.01 -7.89
C ARG A 286 -15.37 1.46 -7.47
N GLY A 287 -14.22 1.90 -6.96
CA GLY A 287 -13.96 3.29 -6.61
C GLY A 287 -13.83 4.19 -7.85
N PRO A 288 -13.41 5.45 -7.65
CA PRO A 288 -13.23 6.36 -8.77
C PRO A 288 -12.15 5.88 -9.72
N VAL A 289 -12.35 6.16 -11.01
CA VAL A 289 -11.33 5.93 -12.05
C VAL A 289 -10.54 7.22 -12.29
N PRO A 290 -9.28 7.15 -12.77
CA PRO A 290 -8.55 8.34 -13.19
C PRO A 290 -9.28 9.02 -14.35
N GLY A 291 -9.21 10.35 -14.41
CA GLY A 291 -9.59 11.08 -15.62
C GLY A 291 -8.68 10.75 -16.79
N GLU A 292 -8.98 11.26 -17.99
CA GLU A 292 -8.06 11.11 -19.13
C GLU A 292 -6.68 11.65 -18.71
N ALA A 293 -5.71 10.74 -18.58
CA ALA A 293 -4.33 11.14 -18.38
C ALA A 293 -3.84 11.83 -19.66
N ALA A 294 -3.14 12.96 -19.52
CA ALA A 294 -2.36 13.47 -20.64
C ALA A 294 -1.48 12.34 -21.18
N PRO A 295 -1.35 12.19 -22.49
CA PRO A 295 -0.60 11.08 -23.05
C PRO A 295 0.78 11.06 -22.40
N HIS A 296 1.13 9.91 -21.82
CA HIS A 296 2.46 9.63 -21.32
C HIS A 296 3.44 10.16 -22.37
N ARG A 297 4.41 10.96 -21.94
CA ARG A 297 5.46 11.42 -22.84
C ARG A 297 6.22 10.18 -23.27
N ALA A 298 5.69 9.51 -24.31
CA ALA A 298 6.33 8.33 -24.88
C ALA A 298 7.78 8.70 -25.12
N ALA A 299 8.70 7.95 -24.53
CA ALA A 299 10.11 8.12 -24.80
C ALA A 299 10.27 8.06 -26.32
N ASN A 300 10.35 9.23 -26.96
CA ASN A 300 10.48 9.35 -28.39
C ASN A 300 11.73 8.55 -28.78
N GLY A 301 11.50 7.40 -29.37
CA GLY A 301 12.43 6.49 -29.97
C GLY A 301 13.73 6.26 -29.16
N LEU A 302 14.15 5.04 -29.01
CA LEU A 302 15.44 4.68 -28.46
C LEU A 302 16.57 5.38 -29.25
N ALA A 303 16.80 6.68 -28.97
CA ALA A 303 17.97 7.34 -29.51
C ALA A 303 19.19 6.57 -29.00
N GLU A 304 20.11 6.26 -29.88
CA GLU A 304 21.33 5.47 -29.59
C GLU A 304 22.08 5.99 -28.36
N VAL A 305 22.31 5.16 -27.33
CA VAL A 305 23.12 5.53 -26.19
C VAL A 305 24.58 5.49 -26.61
N LYS A 306 25.22 6.59 -26.66
CA LYS A 306 26.67 6.63 -26.81
C LYS A 306 27.32 6.34 -25.44
N LEU A 307 27.56 5.06 -25.16
CA LEU A 307 28.24 4.65 -23.95
C LEU A 307 29.70 5.20 -23.95
N PRO A 308 30.29 5.48 -22.77
CA PRO A 308 31.67 5.86 -22.66
C PRO A 308 32.57 4.76 -23.24
N ALA A 309 33.51 5.14 -24.09
CA ALA A 309 34.52 4.26 -24.63
C ALA A 309 35.88 4.56 -23.98
N TYR A 310 36.67 3.52 -23.75
CA TYR A 310 37.99 3.61 -23.16
C TYR A 310 39.02 2.92 -24.07
N ASP A 311 40.18 3.49 -24.18
CA ASP A 311 41.25 2.90 -24.99
C ASP A 311 41.80 1.62 -24.38
N ARG A 312 42.21 0.68 -25.23
CA ARG A 312 42.82 -0.57 -24.78
C ARG A 312 44.10 -0.29 -24.00
N GLY A 313 44.13 -0.74 -22.72
CA GLY A 313 45.26 -0.47 -21.81
C GLY A 313 45.08 0.77 -20.94
N GLN A 314 44.05 1.58 -21.16
CA GLN A 314 43.71 2.69 -20.27
C GLN A 314 43.30 2.17 -18.91
N LYS A 315 43.86 2.68 -17.84
CA LYS A 315 43.49 2.35 -16.47
C LYS A 315 42.36 3.25 -16.02
N VAL A 316 41.19 2.70 -15.89
CA VAL A 316 39.98 3.38 -15.39
C VAL A 316 39.45 2.66 -14.16
N ALA A 317 39.17 3.39 -13.08
CA ALA A 317 38.56 2.82 -11.91
C ALA A 317 37.16 2.32 -12.25
N THR A 318 36.79 1.10 -11.81
CA THR A 318 35.47 0.50 -12.10
C THR A 318 34.31 1.41 -11.68
N ARG A 319 34.43 2.07 -10.52
CA ARG A 319 33.41 3.04 -10.06
C ARG A 319 33.23 4.22 -11.02
N LYS A 320 34.32 4.67 -11.67
CA LYS A 320 34.25 5.76 -12.64
C LYS A 320 33.59 5.29 -13.93
N ALA A 321 33.98 4.14 -14.45
CA ALA A 321 33.37 3.56 -15.65
C ALA A 321 31.86 3.31 -15.47
N TYR A 322 31.48 2.83 -14.31
CA TYR A 322 30.07 2.65 -13.95
C TYR A 322 29.32 3.99 -13.88
N GLY A 323 29.85 4.98 -13.19
CA GLY A 323 29.28 6.32 -13.10
C GLY A 323 29.15 7.01 -14.47
N ASP A 324 30.17 6.90 -15.33
CA ASP A 324 30.13 7.45 -16.68
C ASP A 324 29.07 6.76 -17.56
N ALA A 325 28.89 5.44 -17.41
CA ALA A 325 27.83 4.70 -18.10
C ALA A 325 26.42 5.10 -17.62
N LEU A 326 26.22 5.24 -16.29
CA LEU A 326 24.97 5.73 -15.73
C LEU A 326 24.66 7.16 -16.17
N ALA A 327 25.66 8.05 -16.20
CA ALA A 327 25.47 9.41 -16.67
C ALA A 327 25.08 9.46 -18.16
N ALA A 328 25.65 8.59 -18.99
CA ALA A 328 25.31 8.48 -20.41
C ALA A 328 23.87 7.94 -20.61
N LEU A 329 23.46 7.00 -19.77
CA LEU A 329 22.08 6.49 -19.74
C LEU A 329 21.10 7.57 -19.25
N GLY A 330 21.42 8.25 -18.14
CA GLY A 330 20.57 9.27 -17.53
C GLY A 330 20.49 10.59 -18.30
N ALA A 331 21.37 10.83 -19.26
CA ALA A 331 21.28 12.00 -20.17
C ALA A 331 20.09 11.89 -21.15
N ARG A 332 19.33 10.81 -21.10
CA ARG A 332 18.13 10.61 -21.91
C ARG A 332 16.87 10.94 -21.12
N PRO A 333 15.81 11.39 -21.78
CA PRO A 333 14.48 11.42 -21.19
C PRO A 333 13.95 9.98 -21.09
N LEU A 334 14.50 9.19 -20.17
CA LEU A 334 14.02 7.85 -19.84
C LEU A 334 13.20 7.97 -18.55
N SER A 335 12.00 7.45 -18.56
CA SER A 335 11.29 7.15 -17.31
C SER A 335 12.11 6.09 -16.56
N LEU A 336 12.62 6.43 -15.38
CA LEU A 336 13.38 5.51 -14.53
C LEU A 336 12.49 4.50 -13.78
N ILE A 337 11.17 4.59 -13.93
CA ILE A 337 10.20 3.67 -13.31
C ILE A 337 10.26 2.25 -13.93
N HIS A 338 10.82 2.13 -15.13
CA HIS A 338 10.83 0.89 -15.91
C HIS A 338 12.22 0.23 -16.02
N ILE A 339 13.13 0.50 -15.12
CA ILE A 339 14.42 -0.21 -15.03
C ILE A 339 14.37 -1.25 -13.91
#